data_4e4062a7a00bed2d6d514723e60c90c7
#
_entry.id   4e4062a7a00bed2d6d514723e60c90c7
#
_cell.length_a   1.000
_cell.length_b   1.000
_cell.length_c   1.000
_cell.angle_alpha   90.00
_cell.angle_beta   90.00
_cell.angle_gamma   90.00
#
_symmetry.space_group_name_H-M   'P 1'
#
loop_
_entity.id
_entity.type
_entity.pdbx_description
1 polymer ?
#
loop_
_entity_poly.entity_id
_entity_poly.type
_entity_poly.pdbx_seq_one_letter_code
_entity_poly.pdbx_strand_id
1 'polypeptide(L)'
;LGKFRGTPDVLPFPKRVCFDAETMPLGRRDRKPIVWAFSLSRLNGLLASVVPEFSGAADIRIFDKGFEAAVEMAREAMHAGEEVDVFVSAGANGAYIKRHAPVPLVSITPTGFDVLRALAMARRLSERVGIVTFGRAPAELEQFKELYGLHIEQRAYETLADAEGAVRDLTSRGIEVVVGPSAITDIAERLGKKGVFLHSQSAVRDALNRAIEIARVARAED
;
A
#
# COMPACT_ATOMS: atom_id res chain seq x y z
N LEU A 1 -76.31 48.43 2.96
CA LEU A 1 -75.73 48.76 4.28
C LEU A 1 -75.46 47.45 5.02
N GLY A 2 -74.30 46.92 4.97
CA GLY A 2 -73.89 45.71 5.69
C GLY A 2 -72.35 45.61 5.71
N LYS A 3 -71.77 46.01 6.82
CA LYS A 3 -70.34 45.96 7.09
C LYS A 3 -69.91 44.50 7.32
N PHE A 4 -69.07 43.96 6.46
CA PHE A 4 -68.29 42.79 6.77
C PHE A 4 -66.89 43.28 7.19
N ARG A 5 -66.56 43.15 8.47
CA ARG A 5 -65.19 43.13 8.96
C ARG A 5 -64.86 41.71 9.41
N GLY A 6 -64.01 41.05 8.67
CA GLY A 6 -63.40 39.80 9.06
C GLY A 6 -61.89 39.93 8.82
N THR A 7 -61.12 40.03 9.91
CA THR A 7 -59.67 39.94 9.88
C THR A 7 -59.27 38.50 9.55
N PRO A 8 -58.34 38.24 8.62
CA PRO A 8 -57.87 36.89 8.39
C PRO A 8 -57.00 36.43 9.57
N ASP A 9 -57.38 35.28 10.14
CA ASP A 9 -56.55 34.56 11.13
C ASP A 9 -55.20 34.21 10.51
N VAL A 10 -54.14 34.81 11.00
CA VAL A 10 -52.79 34.45 10.66
C VAL A 10 -52.43 33.22 11.48
N LEU A 11 -52.38 32.09 10.80
CA LEU A 11 -51.90 30.83 11.36
C LEU A 11 -50.46 31.05 11.88
N PRO A 12 -50.14 30.60 13.09
CA PRO A 12 -48.78 30.72 13.62
C PRO A 12 -47.82 29.85 12.83
N PHE A 13 -46.76 30.46 12.32
CA PHE A 13 -45.63 29.73 11.71
C PHE A 13 -45.15 28.64 12.65
N PRO A 14 -44.89 27.42 12.16
CA PRO A 14 -44.32 26.36 12.98
C PRO A 14 -42.93 26.85 13.50
N LYS A 15 -42.74 26.69 14.80
CA LYS A 15 -41.46 27.01 15.48
C LYS A 15 -40.34 26.35 14.69
N ARG A 16 -39.31 27.11 14.30
CA ARG A 16 -38.05 26.57 13.72
C ARG A 16 -37.57 25.45 14.62
N VAL A 17 -37.60 24.24 14.12
CA VAL A 17 -36.88 23.13 14.72
C VAL A 17 -35.42 23.47 14.52
N CYS A 18 -34.74 23.85 15.61
CA CYS A 18 -33.27 23.90 15.61
C CYS A 18 -32.79 22.45 15.44
N PHE A 19 -32.37 22.09 14.25
CA PHE A 19 -31.55 20.90 14.06
C PHE A 19 -30.20 21.20 14.69
N ASP A 20 -29.88 20.49 15.76
CA ASP A 20 -28.54 20.51 16.34
C ASP A 20 -27.57 20.06 15.26
N ALA A 21 -26.63 20.94 14.90
CA ALA A 21 -25.62 20.70 13.87
C ALA A 21 -24.67 19.52 14.20
N GLU A 22 -24.77 18.99 15.42
CA GLU A 22 -23.94 17.86 15.90
C GLU A 22 -24.48 16.48 15.54
N THR A 23 -25.70 16.36 14.99
CA THR A 23 -26.35 15.06 14.72
C THR A 23 -26.50 14.70 13.24
N MET A 24 -26.05 15.54 12.32
CA MET A 24 -26.01 15.13 10.91
C MET A 24 -24.85 14.16 10.69
N PRO A 25 -25.08 12.96 10.14
CA PRO A 25 -23.99 12.09 9.74
C PRO A 25 -23.11 12.85 8.75
N LEU A 26 -21.82 12.97 9.06
CA LEU A 26 -20.82 13.55 8.14
C LEU A 26 -21.04 12.98 6.75
N GLY A 27 -21.21 13.84 5.75
CA GLY A 27 -21.23 13.41 4.35
C GLY A 27 -19.99 12.60 4.03
N ARG A 28 -20.02 11.77 3.00
CA ARG A 28 -18.85 10.94 2.61
C ARG A 28 -17.59 11.77 2.40
N ARG A 29 -17.74 13.04 1.98
CA ARG A 29 -16.66 14.02 1.80
C ARG A 29 -15.96 14.43 3.10
N ASP A 30 -16.69 14.44 4.22
CA ASP A 30 -16.19 14.91 5.51
C ASP A 30 -15.55 13.78 6.35
N ARG A 31 -15.71 12.52 5.93
CA ARG A 31 -15.09 11.37 6.61
C ARG A 31 -13.66 11.17 6.14
N LYS A 32 -12.82 10.65 7.04
CA LYS A 32 -11.45 10.26 6.68
C LYS A 32 -11.45 9.21 5.56
N PRO A 33 -10.52 9.32 4.59
CA PRO A 33 -10.28 8.24 3.63
C PRO A 33 -10.07 6.90 4.30
N ILE A 34 -10.61 5.84 3.70
CA ILE A 34 -10.47 4.47 4.18
C ILE A 34 -9.48 3.73 3.26
N VAL A 35 -8.36 3.34 3.82
CA VAL A 35 -7.26 2.67 3.11
C VAL A 35 -7.08 1.26 3.64
N TRP A 36 -7.10 0.26 2.76
CA TRP A 36 -6.76 -1.10 3.14
C TRP A 36 -5.39 -1.48 2.60
N ALA A 37 -4.47 -1.82 3.50
CA ALA A 37 -3.12 -2.23 3.17
C ALA A 37 -3.00 -3.76 3.27
N PHE A 38 -2.72 -4.40 2.14
CA PHE A 38 -2.49 -5.84 2.05
C PHE A 38 -0.99 -6.11 2.00
N SER A 39 -0.50 -6.85 2.97
CA SER A 39 0.93 -7.12 3.07
C SER A 39 1.19 -8.50 3.64
N LEU A 40 2.40 -8.97 3.44
CA LEU A 40 2.87 -10.25 3.97
C LEU A 40 4.24 -10.04 4.63
N SER A 41 4.54 -10.86 5.65
CA SER A 41 5.87 -10.95 6.24
C SER A 41 6.45 -9.59 6.67
N ARG A 42 7.67 -9.25 6.25
CA ARG A 42 8.40 -8.04 6.67
C ARG A 42 7.71 -6.73 6.31
N LEU A 43 6.96 -6.71 5.21
CA LEU A 43 6.22 -5.52 4.82
C LEU A 43 5.10 -5.18 5.80
N ASN A 44 4.49 -6.21 6.41
CA ASN A 44 3.45 -6.03 7.43
C ASN A 44 4.00 -5.24 8.64
N GLY A 45 5.14 -5.67 9.19
CA GLY A 45 5.81 -4.95 10.28
C GLY A 45 6.23 -3.52 9.90
N LEU A 46 6.68 -3.33 8.65
CA LEU A 46 7.06 -2.00 8.16
C LEU A 46 5.83 -1.07 8.07
N LEU A 47 4.71 -1.54 7.52
CA LEU A 47 3.44 -0.81 7.50
C LEU A 47 2.97 -0.47 8.92
N ALA A 48 2.97 -1.44 9.83
CA ALA A 48 2.56 -1.23 11.21
C ALA A 48 3.38 -0.16 11.93
N SER A 49 4.67 0.03 11.56
CA SER A 49 5.52 1.07 12.11
C SER A 49 5.22 2.48 11.58
N VAL A 50 4.63 2.60 10.39
CA VAL A 50 4.38 3.88 9.71
C VAL A 50 2.93 4.33 9.83
N VAL A 51 1.97 3.41 9.79
CA VAL A 51 0.52 3.71 9.80
C VAL A 51 0.09 4.64 10.94
N PRO A 52 0.61 4.54 12.17
CA PRO A 52 0.24 5.47 13.26
C PRO A 52 0.46 6.95 12.94
N GLU A 53 1.42 7.28 12.07
CA GLU A 53 1.70 8.66 11.64
C GLU A 53 0.52 9.27 10.86
N PHE A 54 -0.34 8.44 10.29
CA PHE A 54 -1.47 8.83 9.43
C PHE A 54 -2.83 8.80 10.15
N SER A 55 -2.88 8.51 11.44
CA SER A 55 -4.14 8.37 12.21
C SER A 55 -5.05 9.60 12.16
N GLY A 56 -4.47 10.80 11.99
CA GLY A 56 -5.21 12.04 11.77
C GLY A 56 -5.77 12.22 10.35
N ALA A 57 -5.16 11.58 9.34
CA ALA A 57 -5.40 11.83 7.93
C ALA A 57 -6.29 10.79 7.24
N ALA A 58 -6.27 9.55 7.69
CA ALA A 58 -7.00 8.42 7.10
C ALA A 58 -7.30 7.33 8.14
N ASP A 59 -8.28 6.48 7.84
CA ASP A 59 -8.50 5.19 8.51
C ASP A 59 -7.77 4.12 7.71
N ILE A 60 -6.64 3.64 8.23
CA ILE A 60 -5.78 2.68 7.55
C ILE A 60 -5.83 1.35 8.27
N ARG A 61 -6.26 0.30 7.58
CA ARG A 61 -6.30 -1.07 8.10
C ARG A 61 -5.26 -1.92 7.40
N ILE A 62 -4.49 -2.69 8.18
CA ILE A 62 -3.48 -3.60 7.66
C ILE A 62 -4.01 -5.02 7.74
N PHE A 63 -3.92 -5.73 6.62
CA PHE A 63 -4.34 -7.13 6.51
C PHE A 63 -3.14 -7.99 6.10
N ASP A 64 -2.83 -8.99 6.93
CA ASP A 64 -1.82 -10.02 6.61
C ASP A 64 -2.44 -11.07 5.68
N LYS A 65 -2.71 -10.62 4.46
CA LYS A 65 -3.31 -11.40 3.38
C LYS A 65 -2.64 -11.06 2.06
N GLY A 66 -2.59 -12.06 1.19
CA GLY A 66 -2.03 -11.87 -0.14
C GLY A 66 -2.81 -12.62 -1.22
N PHE A 67 -2.61 -12.20 -2.46
CA PHE A 67 -3.14 -12.82 -3.66
C PHE A 67 -4.66 -13.08 -3.60
N GLU A 68 -5.09 -14.31 -3.88
CA GLU A 68 -6.50 -14.72 -3.84
C GLU A 68 -7.16 -14.41 -2.52
N ALA A 69 -6.50 -14.74 -1.40
CA ALA A 69 -7.05 -14.55 -0.07
C ALA A 69 -7.31 -13.07 0.27
N ALA A 70 -6.49 -12.16 -0.27
CA ALA A 70 -6.71 -10.72 -0.11
C ALA A 70 -7.92 -10.24 -0.93
N VAL A 71 -8.05 -10.73 -2.16
CA VAL A 71 -9.16 -10.36 -3.06
C VAL A 71 -10.48 -10.92 -2.57
N GLU A 72 -10.51 -12.17 -2.11
CA GLU A 72 -11.70 -12.81 -1.55
C GLU A 72 -12.17 -12.08 -0.30
N MET A 73 -11.27 -11.84 0.66
CA MET A 73 -11.59 -11.08 1.87
C MET A 73 -12.14 -9.69 1.54
N ALA A 74 -11.51 -8.97 0.60
CA ALA A 74 -11.97 -7.65 0.21
C ALA A 74 -13.37 -7.69 -0.40
N ARG A 75 -13.66 -8.67 -1.26
CA ARG A 75 -15.00 -8.84 -1.85
C ARG A 75 -16.07 -9.16 -0.80
N GLU A 76 -15.77 -10.07 0.11
CA GLU A 76 -16.70 -10.46 1.19
C GLU A 76 -17.03 -9.25 2.08
N ALA A 77 -16.02 -8.48 2.49
CA ALA A 77 -16.21 -7.30 3.33
C ALA A 77 -17.02 -6.21 2.60
N MET A 78 -16.73 -5.96 1.32
CA MET A 78 -17.49 -4.99 0.51
C MET A 78 -18.94 -5.45 0.28
N HIS A 79 -19.20 -6.75 0.08
CA HIS A 79 -20.57 -7.28 -0.01
C HIS A 79 -21.30 -7.18 1.33
N ALA A 80 -20.60 -7.22 2.45
CA ALA A 80 -21.16 -6.99 3.78
C ALA A 80 -21.40 -5.50 4.09
N GLY A 81 -21.09 -4.59 3.15
CA GLY A 81 -21.31 -3.16 3.28
C GLY A 81 -20.12 -2.38 3.86
N GLU A 82 -18.95 -2.98 3.99
CA GLU A 82 -17.75 -2.23 4.37
C GLU A 82 -17.29 -1.33 3.23
N GLU A 83 -16.99 -0.08 3.57
CA GLU A 83 -16.46 0.90 2.63
C GLU A 83 -14.94 0.85 2.58
N VAL A 84 -14.40 1.04 1.38
CA VAL A 84 -12.96 1.24 1.15
C VAL A 84 -12.76 2.13 -0.08
N ASP A 85 -11.82 3.05 0.00
CA ASP A 85 -11.55 3.98 -1.12
C ASP A 85 -10.37 3.52 -1.97
N VAL A 86 -9.34 2.96 -1.33
CA VAL A 86 -8.09 2.63 -2.02
C VAL A 86 -7.37 1.48 -1.32
N PHE A 87 -6.73 0.63 -2.11
CA PHE A 87 -5.83 -0.41 -1.63
C PHE A 87 -4.37 0.03 -1.70
N VAL A 88 -3.56 -0.50 -0.80
CA VAL A 88 -2.10 -0.36 -0.80
C VAL A 88 -1.47 -1.74 -0.69
N SER A 89 -0.50 -2.04 -1.53
CA SER A 89 0.27 -3.29 -1.47
C SER A 89 1.59 -3.13 -2.22
N ALA A 90 2.38 -4.20 -2.36
CA ALA A 90 3.68 -4.16 -3.04
C ALA A 90 3.92 -5.37 -3.93
N GLY A 91 4.80 -5.22 -4.92
CA GLY A 91 5.33 -6.29 -5.75
C GLY A 91 4.27 -7.14 -6.44
N ALA A 92 4.51 -8.44 -6.54
CA ALA A 92 3.59 -9.38 -7.18
C ALA A 92 2.22 -9.43 -6.50
N ASN A 93 2.16 -9.30 -5.16
CA ASN A 93 0.90 -9.25 -4.42
C ASN A 93 0.06 -8.05 -4.86
N GLY A 94 0.66 -6.85 -4.90
CA GLY A 94 -0.02 -5.64 -5.36
C GLY A 94 -0.48 -5.74 -6.82
N ALA A 95 0.35 -6.29 -7.69
CA ALA A 95 -0.01 -6.50 -9.10
C ALA A 95 -1.18 -7.47 -9.26
N TYR A 96 -1.21 -8.54 -8.46
CA TYR A 96 -2.32 -9.50 -8.46
C TYR A 96 -3.62 -8.84 -7.99
N ILE A 97 -3.62 -8.18 -6.83
CA ILE A 97 -4.81 -7.52 -6.28
C ILE A 97 -5.33 -6.44 -7.24
N LYS A 98 -4.44 -5.62 -7.82
CA LYS A 98 -4.81 -4.57 -8.79
C LYS A 98 -5.55 -5.13 -10.01
N ARG A 99 -5.22 -6.35 -10.45
CA ARG A 99 -5.85 -7.00 -11.61
C ARG A 99 -7.22 -7.59 -11.28
N HIS A 100 -7.46 -7.99 -10.04
CA HIS A 100 -8.62 -8.80 -9.66
C HIS A 100 -9.63 -8.09 -8.73
N ALA A 101 -9.29 -6.91 -8.23
CA ALA A 101 -10.17 -6.12 -7.37
C ALA A 101 -10.66 -4.84 -8.06
N PRO A 102 -11.91 -4.40 -7.79
CA PRO A 102 -12.49 -3.21 -8.42
C PRO A 102 -12.04 -1.89 -7.78
N VAL A 103 -11.25 -1.94 -6.71
CA VAL A 103 -10.79 -0.77 -5.96
C VAL A 103 -9.42 -0.33 -6.48
N PRO A 104 -9.16 0.99 -6.65
CA PRO A 104 -7.85 1.49 -7.03
C PRO A 104 -6.76 0.99 -6.07
N LEU A 105 -5.59 0.67 -6.60
CA LEU A 105 -4.46 0.21 -5.79
C LEU A 105 -3.23 1.08 -6.02
N VAL A 106 -2.61 1.53 -4.92
CA VAL A 106 -1.31 2.19 -4.91
C VAL A 106 -0.24 1.19 -4.52
N SER A 107 0.79 1.06 -5.37
CA SER A 107 1.93 0.20 -5.09
C SER A 107 2.98 0.91 -4.25
N ILE A 108 3.46 0.24 -3.20
CA ILE A 108 4.68 0.62 -2.48
C ILE A 108 5.86 0.21 -3.35
N THR A 109 6.56 1.19 -3.89
CA THR A 109 7.69 0.98 -4.81
C THR A 109 8.97 1.45 -4.15
N PRO A 110 10.02 0.62 -4.10
CA PRO A 110 11.32 1.04 -3.60
C PRO A 110 11.90 2.18 -4.44
N THR A 111 12.54 3.13 -3.79
CA THR A 111 13.29 4.21 -4.45
C THR A 111 14.73 3.79 -4.74
N GLY A 112 15.45 4.58 -5.52
CA GLY A 112 16.90 4.37 -5.73
C GLY A 112 17.69 4.40 -4.42
N PHE A 113 17.30 5.23 -3.45
CA PHE A 113 17.91 5.27 -2.12
C PHE A 113 17.65 3.99 -1.31
N ASP A 114 16.48 3.37 -1.47
CA ASP A 114 16.18 2.08 -0.83
C ASP A 114 17.10 0.99 -1.36
N VAL A 115 17.31 0.97 -2.67
CA VAL A 115 18.24 0.04 -3.33
C VAL A 115 19.66 0.25 -2.82
N LEU A 116 20.16 1.49 -2.79
CA LEU A 116 21.51 1.81 -2.29
C LEU A 116 21.68 1.39 -0.83
N ARG A 117 20.72 1.72 0.03
CA ARG A 117 20.73 1.36 1.45
C ARG A 117 20.79 -0.16 1.63
N ALA A 118 19.93 -0.88 0.91
CA ALA A 118 19.86 -2.34 1.00
C ALA A 118 21.14 -3.00 0.48
N LEU A 119 21.72 -2.50 -0.61
CA LEU A 119 23.00 -2.98 -1.13
C LEU A 119 24.16 -2.68 -0.18
N ALA A 120 24.19 -1.50 0.44
CA ALA A 120 25.20 -1.16 1.43
C ALA A 120 25.13 -2.08 2.67
N MET A 121 23.93 -2.46 3.10
CA MET A 121 23.73 -3.44 4.16
C MET A 121 24.18 -4.83 3.73
N ALA A 122 23.82 -5.26 2.52
CA ALA A 122 24.16 -6.57 1.98
C ALA A 122 25.68 -6.74 1.82
N ARG A 123 26.39 -5.70 1.37
CA ARG A 123 27.85 -5.67 1.24
C ARG A 123 28.61 -5.88 2.55
N ARG A 124 28.03 -5.48 3.67
CA ARG A 124 28.62 -5.76 5.00
C ARG A 124 28.56 -7.24 5.37
N LEU A 125 27.69 -8.00 4.71
CA LEU A 125 27.45 -9.42 4.97
C LEU A 125 28.19 -10.33 3.99
N SER A 126 28.42 -9.87 2.73
CA SER A 126 29.11 -10.61 1.68
C SER A 126 29.60 -9.68 0.58
N GLU A 127 30.71 -10.05 -0.07
CA GLU A 127 31.17 -9.36 -1.28
C GLU A 127 30.33 -9.71 -2.51
N ARG A 128 29.73 -10.89 -2.52
CA ARG A 128 28.86 -11.36 -3.61
C ARG A 128 27.40 -11.21 -3.20
N VAL A 129 26.74 -10.25 -3.81
CA VAL A 129 25.36 -9.89 -3.51
C VAL A 129 24.48 -10.16 -4.71
N GLY A 130 23.33 -10.77 -4.50
CA GLY A 130 22.24 -10.84 -5.45
C GLY A 130 21.17 -9.81 -5.14
N ILE A 131 20.53 -9.26 -6.17
CA ILE A 131 19.32 -8.44 -6.03
C ILE A 131 18.23 -9.00 -6.93
N VAL A 132 17.04 -9.15 -6.36
CA VAL A 132 15.85 -9.62 -7.09
C VAL A 132 14.73 -8.60 -6.92
N THR A 133 14.27 -8.02 -8.04
CA THR A 133 13.27 -6.97 -8.06
C THR A 133 11.99 -7.41 -8.75
N PHE A 134 10.84 -6.89 -8.32
CA PHE A 134 9.59 -7.10 -9.02
C PHE A 134 9.56 -6.25 -10.30
N GLY A 135 9.26 -6.89 -11.43
CA GLY A 135 9.29 -6.25 -12.73
C GLY A 135 10.71 -5.85 -13.15
N ARG A 136 10.81 -4.77 -13.92
CA ARG A 136 12.10 -4.30 -14.42
C ARG A 136 12.95 -3.71 -13.28
N ALA A 137 14.21 -4.09 -13.25
CA ALA A 137 15.16 -3.49 -12.34
C ALA A 137 15.41 -2.02 -12.66
N PRO A 138 15.71 -1.18 -11.66
CA PRO A 138 16.10 0.21 -11.89
C PRO A 138 17.31 0.29 -12.82
N ALA A 139 17.20 1.11 -13.87
CA ALA A 139 18.31 1.30 -14.84
C ALA A 139 19.55 1.88 -14.17
N GLU A 140 19.35 2.67 -13.13
CA GLU A 140 20.41 3.29 -12.32
C GLU A 140 21.30 2.25 -11.62
N LEU A 141 20.78 1.04 -11.40
CA LEU A 141 21.55 -0.02 -10.74
C LEU A 141 22.81 -0.43 -11.52
N GLU A 142 22.75 -0.42 -12.86
CA GLU A 142 23.94 -0.72 -13.69
C GLU A 142 25.01 0.36 -13.51
N GLN A 143 24.62 1.63 -13.49
CA GLN A 143 25.54 2.75 -13.26
C GLN A 143 26.20 2.65 -11.87
N PHE A 144 25.46 2.23 -10.85
CA PHE A 144 26.01 2.01 -9.51
C PHE A 144 26.98 0.85 -9.44
N LYS A 145 26.74 -0.24 -10.18
CA LYS A 145 27.68 -1.37 -10.26
C LYS A 145 29.03 -0.90 -10.77
N GLU A 146 29.05 -0.14 -11.85
CA GLU A 146 30.27 0.39 -12.46
C GLU A 146 30.98 1.37 -11.52
N LEU A 147 30.24 2.33 -10.96
CA LEU A 147 30.79 3.41 -10.13
C LEU A 147 31.43 2.89 -8.84
N TYR A 148 30.87 1.85 -8.22
CA TYR A 148 31.33 1.32 -6.94
C TYR A 148 32.06 -0.03 -7.04
N GLY A 149 32.33 -0.52 -8.25
CA GLY A 149 32.99 -1.81 -8.47
C GLY A 149 32.26 -2.98 -7.80
N LEU A 150 30.92 -2.95 -7.83
CA LEU A 150 30.11 -3.94 -7.11
C LEU A 150 29.85 -5.18 -7.97
N HIS A 151 30.21 -6.36 -7.44
CA HIS A 151 29.79 -7.64 -8.01
C HIS A 151 28.38 -7.96 -7.55
N ILE A 152 27.37 -7.41 -8.26
CA ILE A 152 25.95 -7.62 -7.98
C ILE A 152 25.34 -8.40 -9.13
N GLU A 153 24.80 -9.57 -8.82
CA GLU A 153 23.98 -10.33 -9.76
C GLU A 153 22.51 -9.92 -9.61
N GLN A 154 21.89 -9.59 -10.73
CA GLN A 154 20.54 -9.05 -10.77
C GLN A 154 19.58 -10.01 -11.46
N ARG A 155 18.38 -10.16 -10.88
CA ARG A 155 17.25 -10.87 -11.47
C ARG A 155 15.97 -10.06 -11.29
N ALA A 156 15.02 -10.29 -12.17
CA ALA A 156 13.67 -9.78 -12.06
C ALA A 156 12.68 -10.95 -11.94
N TYR A 157 11.51 -10.69 -11.35
CA TYR A 157 10.42 -11.64 -11.25
C TYR A 157 9.08 -10.95 -11.45
N GLU A 158 8.08 -11.68 -11.91
CA GLU A 158 6.69 -11.22 -12.03
C GLU A 158 5.73 -12.07 -11.22
N THR A 159 6.06 -13.36 -11.04
CA THR A 159 5.27 -14.32 -10.27
C THR A 159 6.07 -14.89 -9.09
N LEU A 160 5.39 -15.50 -8.12
CA LEU A 160 6.09 -16.19 -7.03
C LEU A 160 6.97 -17.36 -7.51
N ALA A 161 6.57 -18.03 -8.58
CA ALA A 161 7.38 -19.11 -9.17
C ALA A 161 8.67 -18.55 -9.77
N ASP A 162 8.61 -17.42 -10.47
CA ASP A 162 9.79 -16.73 -11.00
C ASP A 162 10.71 -16.27 -9.85
N ALA A 163 10.11 -15.75 -8.76
CA ALA A 163 10.85 -15.33 -7.58
C ALA A 163 11.68 -16.48 -6.99
N GLU A 164 11.08 -17.66 -6.85
CA GLU A 164 11.78 -18.84 -6.34
C GLU A 164 12.89 -19.29 -7.29
N GLY A 165 12.61 -19.32 -8.60
CA GLY A 165 13.60 -19.63 -9.64
C GLY A 165 14.79 -18.65 -9.62
N ALA A 166 14.51 -17.36 -9.52
CA ALA A 166 15.53 -16.31 -9.46
C ALA A 166 16.45 -16.45 -8.24
N VAL A 167 15.90 -16.71 -7.06
CA VAL A 167 16.71 -16.89 -5.84
C VAL A 167 17.51 -18.18 -5.92
N ARG A 168 16.94 -19.29 -6.43
CA ARG A 168 17.66 -20.56 -6.61
C ARG A 168 18.81 -20.42 -7.60
N ASP A 169 18.62 -19.72 -8.73
CA ASP A 169 19.69 -19.47 -9.69
C ASP A 169 20.84 -18.67 -9.03
N LEU A 170 20.55 -17.60 -8.31
CA LEU A 170 21.55 -16.82 -7.60
C LEU A 170 22.31 -17.67 -6.57
N THR A 171 21.59 -18.44 -5.77
CA THR A 171 22.21 -19.27 -4.73
C THR A 171 23.07 -20.41 -5.29
N SER A 172 22.70 -21.00 -6.43
CA SER A 172 23.51 -22.00 -7.14
C SER A 172 24.82 -21.45 -7.67
N ARG A 173 24.89 -20.14 -7.91
CA ARG A 173 26.11 -19.41 -8.31
C ARG A 173 26.97 -18.96 -7.13
N GLY A 174 26.62 -19.36 -5.91
CA GLY A 174 27.36 -19.05 -4.71
C GLY A 174 27.04 -17.67 -4.11
N ILE A 175 25.89 -17.09 -4.42
CA ILE A 175 25.40 -15.89 -3.74
C ILE A 175 24.88 -16.28 -2.36
N GLU A 176 25.39 -15.59 -1.32
CA GLU A 176 25.07 -15.84 0.08
C GLU A 176 24.09 -14.81 0.65
N VAL A 177 23.98 -13.63 0.01
CA VAL A 177 23.12 -12.54 0.43
C VAL A 177 22.25 -12.08 -0.73
N VAL A 178 20.93 -12.08 -0.52
CA VAL A 178 19.97 -11.68 -1.54
C VAL A 178 19.16 -10.49 -1.05
N VAL A 179 19.18 -9.41 -1.82
CA VAL A 179 18.37 -8.19 -1.60
C VAL A 179 17.06 -8.32 -2.36
N GLY A 180 15.95 -7.98 -1.73
CA GLY A 180 14.66 -7.97 -2.42
C GLY A 180 13.47 -7.64 -1.52
N PRO A 181 12.24 -7.68 -2.10
CA PRO A 181 10.99 -7.60 -1.33
C PRO A 181 10.83 -8.78 -0.35
N SER A 182 9.76 -8.74 0.48
CA SER A 182 9.49 -9.78 1.50
C SER A 182 9.56 -11.20 0.94
N ALA A 183 8.88 -11.49 -0.18
CA ALA A 183 8.88 -12.83 -0.77
C ALA A 183 10.30 -13.32 -1.11
N ILE A 184 11.15 -12.45 -1.62
CA ILE A 184 12.53 -12.77 -1.97
C ILE A 184 13.37 -13.06 -0.74
N THR A 185 13.24 -12.22 0.30
CA THR A 185 13.97 -12.43 1.56
C THR A 185 13.54 -13.71 2.25
N ASP A 186 12.24 -14.01 2.24
CA ASP A 186 11.69 -15.24 2.84
C ASP A 186 12.16 -16.50 2.09
N ILE A 187 12.22 -16.44 0.75
CA ILE A 187 12.76 -17.53 -0.07
C ILE A 187 14.26 -17.73 0.21
N ALA A 188 15.04 -16.64 0.25
CA ALA A 188 16.47 -16.71 0.54
C ALA A 188 16.75 -17.36 1.91
N GLU A 189 16.00 -16.96 2.93
CA GLU A 189 16.14 -17.51 4.29
C GLU A 189 15.74 -18.98 4.38
N ARG A 190 14.67 -19.41 3.68
CA ARG A 190 14.31 -20.83 3.57
C ARG A 190 15.41 -21.68 2.91
N LEU A 191 16.18 -21.07 2.02
CA LEU A 191 17.32 -21.73 1.36
C LEU A 191 18.62 -21.61 2.18
N GLY A 192 18.57 -21.14 3.43
CA GLY A 192 19.71 -20.98 4.32
C GLY A 192 20.62 -19.81 3.95
N LYS A 193 20.13 -18.85 3.16
CA LYS A 193 20.85 -17.65 2.77
C LYS A 193 20.37 -16.43 3.56
N LYS A 194 21.11 -15.32 3.50
CA LYS A 194 20.70 -14.07 4.17
C LYS A 194 19.84 -13.23 3.25
N GLY A 195 18.65 -12.83 3.74
CA GLY A 195 17.75 -11.89 3.07
C GLY A 195 17.96 -10.46 3.56
N VAL A 196 18.13 -9.50 2.65
CA VAL A 196 18.14 -8.07 2.97
C VAL A 196 16.92 -7.40 2.36
N PHE A 197 16.07 -6.84 3.23
CA PHE A 197 14.78 -6.27 2.82
C PHE A 197 14.95 -4.94 2.10
N LEU A 198 14.31 -4.82 0.95
CA LEU A 198 14.50 -3.71 0.02
C LEU A 198 13.72 -2.46 0.38
N HIS A 199 12.47 -2.60 0.88
CA HIS A 199 11.60 -1.45 1.17
C HIS A 199 12.03 -0.67 2.41
N SER A 200 11.68 0.62 2.43
CA SER A 200 11.89 1.52 3.58
C SER A 200 10.57 2.11 4.08
N GLN A 201 10.64 2.73 5.27
CA GLN A 201 9.52 3.53 5.78
C GLN A 201 9.17 4.70 4.86
N SER A 202 10.17 5.30 4.18
CA SER A 202 9.93 6.39 3.23
C SER A 202 9.06 5.92 2.07
N ALA A 203 9.38 4.78 1.45
CA ALA A 203 8.58 4.22 0.38
C ALA A 203 7.13 3.92 0.81
N VAL A 204 6.93 3.49 2.07
CA VAL A 204 5.60 3.28 2.64
C VAL A 204 4.88 4.61 2.84
N ARG A 205 5.54 5.64 3.42
CA ARG A 205 4.95 6.99 3.58
C ARG A 205 4.51 7.58 2.26
N ASP A 206 5.35 7.49 1.24
CA ASP A 206 5.05 8.01 -0.10
C ASP A 206 3.84 7.31 -0.72
N ALA A 207 3.73 6.00 -0.56
CA ALA A 207 2.59 5.24 -1.05
C ALA A 207 1.30 5.59 -0.28
N LEU A 208 1.35 5.71 1.05
CA LEU A 208 0.19 6.09 1.86
C LEU A 208 -0.27 7.52 1.58
N ASN A 209 0.64 8.48 1.40
CA ASN A 209 0.28 9.84 0.99
C ASN A 209 -0.46 9.84 -0.35
N ARG A 210 0.08 9.14 -1.36
CA ARG A 210 -0.60 9.02 -2.67
C ARG A 210 -1.96 8.33 -2.57
N ALA A 211 -2.08 7.31 -1.74
CA ALA A 211 -3.33 6.60 -1.52
C ALA A 211 -4.40 7.53 -0.92
N ILE A 212 -4.02 8.33 0.08
CA ILE A 212 -4.91 9.32 0.71
C ILE A 212 -5.34 10.40 -0.28
N GLU A 213 -4.44 10.87 -1.14
CA GLU A 213 -4.75 11.85 -2.18
C GLU A 213 -5.76 11.28 -3.18
N ILE A 214 -5.54 10.07 -3.69
CA ILE A 214 -6.45 9.38 -4.61
C ILE A 214 -7.84 9.22 -3.97
N ALA A 215 -7.89 8.78 -2.72
CA ALA A 215 -9.14 8.60 -2.00
C ALA A 215 -9.91 9.93 -1.81
N ARG A 216 -9.20 11.03 -1.52
CA ARG A 216 -9.80 12.37 -1.40
C ARG A 216 -10.37 12.87 -2.72
N VAL A 217 -9.64 12.68 -3.82
CA VAL A 217 -10.11 13.07 -5.16
C VAL A 217 -11.36 12.28 -5.53
N ALA A 218 -11.35 10.96 -5.38
CA ALA A 218 -12.51 10.12 -5.68
C ALA A 218 -13.76 10.54 -4.89
N ARG A 219 -13.60 10.83 -3.59
CA ARG A 219 -14.72 11.30 -2.74
C ARG A 219 -15.22 12.70 -3.07
N ALA A 220 -14.40 13.54 -3.71
CA ALA A 220 -14.80 14.88 -4.12
C ALA A 220 -15.66 14.86 -5.41
N GLU A 221 -15.51 13.82 -6.22
CA GLU A 221 -16.26 13.62 -7.47
C GLU A 221 -17.61 12.92 -7.26
N ASP A 222 -17.80 12.19 -6.15
CA ASP A 222 -19.07 11.58 -5.71
C ASP A 222 -19.98 12.63 -5.01
#